data_88487d49e6c5638128aa07c474d043e9
#
_entry.id   88487d49e6c5638128aa07c474d043e9
#
_cell.length_a   1.000
_cell.length_b   1.000
_cell.length_c   1.000
_cell.angle_alpha   90.00
_cell.angle_beta   90.00
_cell.angle_gamma   90.00
#
_symmetry.space_group_name_H-M   'P 1'
#
loop_
_entity.id
_entity.type
_entity.pdbx_description
1 polymer ?
#
loop_
_entity_poly.entity_id
_entity_poly.type
_entity_poly.pdbx_seq_one_letter_code
_entity_poly.pdbx_strand_id
1 'polypeptide(L)'
;MAEAMVVVALCSAPLLAQDASALEVAATYNATRGGSVPNTNFWMQGGSVELQARFYRGLGLVAEIASAHATNIQSSGVGLDLVTTTFGPRYNWTPAHRRYELFAQVLAGSANGFNGVFPAPSGALDSCSSLALKMGGGMNIALSHRIALRAFQANWLRTQLPNATTNVQNNLILGTGLVLRLP
;
A
#
# COMPACT_ATOMS: atom_id res chain seq x y z
N MET A 1 6.05 27.62 -16.41
CA MET A 1 5.93 26.26 -16.94
C MET A 1 7.32 25.65 -16.92
N ALA A 2 7.61 24.81 -15.97
CA ALA A 2 8.87 24.07 -15.91
C ALA A 2 8.49 22.59 -15.74
N GLU A 3 8.66 21.82 -16.80
CA GLU A 3 8.46 20.37 -16.81
C GLU A 3 9.60 19.72 -16.03
N ALA A 4 9.28 19.11 -14.89
CA ALA A 4 10.22 18.29 -14.16
C ALA A 4 10.27 16.90 -14.81
N MET A 5 11.24 16.69 -15.66
CA MET A 5 11.59 15.41 -16.27
C MET A 5 12.26 14.54 -15.19
N VAL A 6 11.52 13.59 -14.64
CA VAL A 6 12.07 12.58 -13.74
C VAL A 6 12.82 11.55 -14.59
N VAL A 7 14.13 11.67 -14.62
CA VAL A 7 15.03 10.66 -15.19
C VAL A 7 15.16 9.53 -14.20
N VAL A 8 14.49 8.42 -14.45
CA VAL A 8 14.71 7.15 -13.73
C VAL A 8 16.02 6.55 -14.26
N ALA A 9 17.10 6.81 -13.56
CA ALA A 9 18.38 6.14 -13.80
C ALA A 9 18.26 4.69 -13.31
N LEU A 10 18.03 3.75 -14.22
CA LEU A 10 18.19 2.33 -14.00
C LEU A 10 19.69 2.05 -13.83
N CYS A 11 20.18 2.08 -12.58
CA CYS A 11 21.48 1.54 -12.25
C CYS A 11 21.44 0.02 -12.49
N SER A 12 22.11 -0.43 -13.53
CA SER A 12 22.40 -1.85 -13.77
C SER A 12 23.44 -2.34 -12.75
N ALA A 13 23.00 -2.70 -11.56
CA ALA A 13 23.82 -3.47 -10.62
C ALA A 13 23.83 -4.93 -11.10
N PRO A 14 24.99 -5.62 -11.12
CA PRO A 14 25.03 -7.05 -11.41
C PRO A 14 24.27 -7.81 -10.34
N LEU A 15 23.12 -8.34 -10.69
CA LEU A 15 22.35 -9.28 -9.88
C LEU A 15 23.15 -10.56 -9.75
N LEU A 16 23.81 -10.74 -8.61
CA LEU A 16 24.31 -12.04 -8.20
C LEU A 16 23.10 -12.91 -7.88
N ALA A 17 22.74 -13.74 -8.84
CA ALA A 17 21.68 -14.72 -8.75
C ALA A 17 21.98 -15.72 -7.63
N GLN A 18 21.13 -15.77 -6.61
CA GLN A 18 20.99 -16.94 -5.73
C GLN A 18 19.56 -17.07 -5.22
N ASP A 19 18.82 -18.04 -5.79
CA ASP A 19 17.73 -18.83 -5.20
C ASP A 19 16.51 -18.12 -4.60
N ALA A 20 16.00 -17.08 -5.24
CA ALA A 20 14.58 -16.67 -5.09
C ALA A 20 14.18 -15.91 -6.33
N SER A 21 12.92 -16.03 -6.78
CA SER A 21 12.42 -15.16 -7.85
C SER A 21 12.78 -13.73 -7.52
N ALA A 22 13.65 -13.12 -8.32
CA ALA A 22 14.14 -11.78 -8.06
C ALA A 22 13.01 -10.74 -8.11
N LEU A 23 11.91 -11.08 -8.77
CA LEU A 23 10.77 -10.19 -9.00
C LEU A 23 9.45 -10.88 -8.66
N GLU A 24 8.60 -10.21 -7.90
CA GLU A 24 7.25 -10.67 -7.56
C GLU A 24 6.22 -9.57 -7.83
N VAL A 25 5.06 -9.98 -8.36
CA VAL A 25 3.88 -9.12 -8.52
C VAL A 25 2.78 -9.65 -7.62
N ALA A 26 2.18 -8.81 -6.80
CA ALA A 26 1.05 -9.19 -5.97
C ALA A 26 -0.18 -8.34 -6.32
N ALA A 27 -1.34 -8.98 -6.36
CA ALA A 27 -2.65 -8.34 -6.43
C ALA A 27 -3.44 -8.69 -5.17
N THR A 28 -3.90 -7.66 -4.44
CA THR A 28 -4.52 -7.83 -3.13
C THR A 28 -5.85 -7.10 -3.07
N TYR A 29 -6.89 -7.76 -2.58
CA TYR A 29 -8.13 -7.10 -2.15
C TYR A 29 -7.94 -6.57 -0.74
N ASN A 30 -8.37 -5.33 -0.49
CA ASN A 30 -8.15 -4.61 0.75
C ASN A 30 -9.46 -4.09 1.35
N ALA A 31 -9.63 -4.31 2.64
CA ALA A 31 -10.60 -3.62 3.48
C ALA A 31 -9.86 -2.62 4.37
N THR A 32 -10.18 -1.33 4.23
CA THR A 32 -9.52 -0.25 4.96
C THR A 32 -10.49 0.35 5.96
N ARG A 33 -10.14 0.29 7.24
CA ARG A 33 -10.86 0.99 8.30
C ARG A 33 -10.30 2.40 8.43
N GLY A 34 -11.07 3.38 8.02
CA GLY A 34 -10.75 4.80 8.16
C GLY A 34 -11.08 5.35 9.54
N GLY A 35 -10.20 6.19 10.08
CA GLY A 35 -10.37 6.89 11.34
C GLY A 35 -10.19 8.41 11.16
N SER A 36 -10.90 9.01 10.20
CA SER A 36 -10.67 10.42 9.81
C SER A 36 -11.43 11.44 10.65
N VAL A 37 -12.46 11.03 11.38
CA VAL A 37 -13.32 11.93 12.16
C VAL A 37 -13.38 11.43 13.60
N PRO A 38 -13.27 12.30 14.62
CA PRO A 38 -13.44 11.89 16.01
C PRO A 38 -14.74 11.11 16.19
N ASN A 39 -14.65 9.90 16.75
CA ASN A 39 -15.75 8.97 17.04
C ASN A 39 -16.44 8.30 15.84
N THR A 40 -15.88 8.34 14.64
CA THR A 40 -16.49 7.67 13.49
C THR A 40 -15.49 6.82 12.73
N ASN A 41 -15.75 5.52 12.76
CA ASN A 41 -15.03 4.56 11.94
C ASN A 41 -15.90 4.19 10.75
N PHE A 42 -15.35 4.22 9.56
CA PHE A 42 -16.00 3.72 8.36
C PHE A 42 -15.07 2.75 7.62
N TRP A 43 -15.66 1.90 6.81
CA TRP A 43 -14.93 0.95 6.01
C TRP A 43 -14.89 1.40 4.56
N MET A 44 -13.72 1.31 3.95
CA MET A 44 -13.50 1.45 2.51
C MET A 44 -13.07 0.09 1.96
N GLN A 45 -13.49 -0.21 0.76
CA GLN A 45 -13.11 -1.42 0.04
C GLN A 45 -12.29 -1.04 -1.19
N GLY A 46 -11.32 -1.90 -1.55
CA GLY A 46 -10.50 -1.62 -2.70
C GLY A 46 -9.48 -2.72 -2.97
N GLY A 47 -8.41 -2.36 -3.64
CA GLY A 47 -7.36 -3.28 -3.98
C GLY A 47 -6.00 -2.62 -4.11
N SER A 48 -4.98 -3.44 -4.20
CA SER A 48 -3.62 -2.98 -4.47
C SER A 48 -2.90 -3.90 -5.43
N VAL A 49 -1.95 -3.30 -6.16
CA VAL A 49 -0.94 -4.02 -6.95
C VAL A 49 0.42 -3.63 -6.40
N GLU A 50 1.24 -4.63 -6.13
CA GLU A 50 2.59 -4.47 -5.64
C GLU A 50 3.57 -5.10 -6.61
N LEU A 51 4.71 -4.44 -6.80
CA LEU A 51 5.89 -4.97 -7.46
C LEU A 51 7.01 -5.03 -6.44
N GLN A 52 7.57 -6.21 -6.20
CA GLN A 52 8.69 -6.42 -5.29
C GLN A 52 9.91 -6.92 -6.05
N ALA A 53 11.06 -6.30 -5.81
CA ALA A 53 12.37 -6.79 -6.22
C ALA A 53 13.17 -7.22 -4.99
N ARG A 54 13.60 -8.48 -4.94
CA ARG A 54 14.46 -9.01 -3.87
C ARG A 54 15.92 -8.93 -4.29
N PHE A 55 16.82 -8.58 -3.38
CA PHE A 55 18.24 -8.43 -3.72
C PHE A 55 19.20 -9.04 -2.69
N TYR A 56 18.79 -9.23 -1.43
CA TYR A 56 19.70 -9.80 -0.43
C TYR A 56 18.94 -10.47 0.71
N ARG A 57 19.17 -11.80 0.92
CA ARG A 57 18.73 -12.58 2.10
C ARG A 57 17.33 -12.23 2.62
N GLY A 58 16.34 -12.16 1.73
CA GLY A 58 14.97 -11.80 2.09
C GLY A 58 14.68 -10.31 2.10
N LEU A 59 15.68 -9.44 1.99
CA LEU A 59 15.47 -8.00 1.85
C LEU A 59 15.16 -7.65 0.40
N GLY A 60 14.17 -6.82 0.19
CA GLY A 60 13.74 -6.32 -1.11
C GLY A 60 13.18 -4.92 -1.03
N LEU A 61 12.87 -4.36 -2.19
CA LEU A 61 12.14 -3.11 -2.36
C LEU A 61 10.76 -3.42 -2.94
N VAL A 62 9.77 -2.68 -2.49
CA VAL A 62 8.38 -2.77 -2.96
C VAL A 62 7.93 -1.42 -3.46
N ALA A 63 7.27 -1.43 -4.61
CA ALA A 63 6.42 -0.33 -5.08
C ALA A 63 4.97 -0.81 -5.06
N GLU A 64 4.07 -0.02 -4.50
CA GLU A 64 2.66 -0.35 -4.36
C GLU A 64 1.78 0.81 -4.83
N ILE A 65 0.74 0.47 -5.60
CA ILE A 65 -0.39 1.35 -5.87
C ILE A 65 -1.62 0.69 -5.25
N ALA A 66 -2.34 1.41 -4.40
CA ALA A 66 -3.55 0.92 -3.77
C ALA A 66 -4.68 1.94 -3.91
N SER A 67 -5.90 1.44 -4.07
CA SER A 67 -7.13 2.23 -4.06
C SER A 67 -8.07 1.75 -2.96
N ALA A 68 -8.85 2.66 -2.39
CA ALA A 68 -9.91 2.35 -1.45
C ALA A 68 -11.08 3.31 -1.68
N HIS A 69 -12.30 2.79 -1.68
CA HIS A 69 -13.52 3.51 -1.97
C HIS A 69 -14.56 3.32 -0.86
N ALA A 70 -15.25 4.40 -0.49
CA ALA A 70 -16.43 4.39 0.34
C ALA A 70 -17.54 5.23 -0.33
N THR A 71 -18.74 4.68 -0.45
CA THR A 71 -19.87 5.35 -1.14
C THR A 71 -20.63 6.33 -0.26
N ASN A 72 -20.67 6.08 1.04
CA ASN A 72 -21.49 6.87 1.96
C ASN A 72 -20.85 6.86 3.36
N ILE A 73 -20.20 7.97 3.69
CA ILE A 73 -19.60 8.14 5.02
C ILE A 73 -20.65 8.73 5.94
N GLN A 74 -21.08 7.97 6.96
CA GLN A 74 -22.03 8.41 8.00
C GLN A 74 -23.40 8.89 7.51
N SER A 75 -23.94 8.27 6.45
CA SER A 75 -25.22 8.69 5.87
C SER A 75 -25.24 10.15 5.37
N SER A 76 -24.06 10.75 5.16
CA SER A 76 -23.93 12.12 4.67
C SER A 76 -24.14 12.25 3.16
N GLY A 77 -24.22 11.13 2.44
CA GLY A 77 -24.23 11.12 0.98
C GLY A 77 -22.87 11.45 0.35
N VAL A 78 -21.83 11.71 1.15
CA VAL A 78 -20.46 12.00 0.69
C VAL A 78 -19.65 10.71 0.62
N GLY A 79 -19.03 10.44 -0.52
CA GLY A 79 -18.10 9.36 -0.71
C GLY A 79 -16.67 9.78 -0.38
N LEU A 80 -15.74 8.83 -0.51
CA LEU A 80 -14.30 9.09 -0.48
C LEU A 80 -13.60 8.04 -1.33
N ASP A 81 -12.79 8.52 -2.25
CA ASP A 81 -11.84 7.73 -3.01
C ASP A 81 -10.43 8.05 -2.53
N LEU A 82 -9.70 7.05 -2.07
CA LEU A 82 -8.33 7.19 -1.64
C LEU A 82 -7.42 6.37 -2.55
N VAL A 83 -6.46 7.01 -3.20
CA VAL A 83 -5.41 6.35 -3.99
C VAL A 83 -4.08 6.63 -3.32
N THR A 84 -3.32 5.58 -3.04
CA THR A 84 -1.97 5.69 -2.46
C THR A 84 -0.94 5.09 -3.41
N THR A 85 0.18 5.79 -3.57
CA THR A 85 1.37 5.30 -4.26
C THR A 85 2.51 5.33 -3.27
N THR A 86 3.04 4.17 -2.92
CA THR A 86 4.05 4.01 -1.88
C THR A 86 5.20 3.12 -2.33
N PHE A 87 6.37 3.38 -1.77
CA PHE A 87 7.60 2.65 -2.07
C PHE A 87 8.44 2.50 -0.81
N GLY A 88 9.16 1.37 -0.66
CA GLY A 88 10.06 1.19 0.46
C GLY A 88 10.55 -0.25 0.65
N PRO A 89 11.31 -0.49 1.73
CA PRO A 89 11.87 -1.80 2.04
C PRO A 89 10.82 -2.79 2.55
N ARG A 90 11.03 -4.05 2.17
CA ARG A 90 10.33 -5.23 2.69
C ARG A 90 11.36 -6.29 3.06
N TYR A 91 11.17 -6.89 4.21
CA TYR A 91 11.91 -8.07 4.64
C TYR A 91 10.99 -9.29 4.60
N ASN A 92 11.42 -10.34 3.88
CA ASN A 92 10.71 -11.61 3.78
C ASN A 92 11.51 -12.68 4.54
N TRP A 93 10.82 -13.40 5.41
CA TRP A 93 11.39 -14.49 6.18
C TRP A 93 10.67 -15.79 5.85
N THR A 94 11.41 -16.73 5.27
CA THR A 94 10.92 -18.07 4.95
C THR A 94 11.62 -19.07 5.86
N PRO A 95 10.91 -19.69 6.83
CA PRO A 95 11.47 -20.75 7.65
C PRO A 95 11.86 -21.96 6.80
N ALA A 96 12.96 -22.61 7.16
CA ALA A 96 13.44 -23.80 6.48
C ALA A 96 12.34 -24.89 6.40
N HIS A 97 12.18 -25.50 5.23
CA HIS A 97 11.19 -26.57 4.96
C HIS A 97 9.72 -26.19 5.16
N ARG A 98 9.37 -24.90 5.15
CA ARG A 98 7.98 -24.45 5.27
C ARG A 98 7.46 -23.86 3.96
N ARG A 99 6.15 -24.01 3.73
CA ARG A 99 5.44 -23.46 2.55
C ARG A 99 4.94 -22.05 2.78
N TYR A 100 5.20 -21.46 3.94
CA TYR A 100 4.79 -20.09 4.25
C TYR A 100 5.99 -19.17 4.37
N GLU A 101 5.77 -17.93 4.00
CA GLU A 101 6.71 -16.83 4.08
C GLU A 101 6.04 -15.69 4.83
N LEU A 102 6.69 -15.20 5.86
CA LEU A 102 6.27 -13.98 6.56
C LEU A 102 7.00 -12.78 5.97
N PHE A 103 6.33 -11.64 5.92
CA PHE A 103 6.99 -10.40 5.53
C PHE A 103 6.62 -9.24 6.45
N ALA A 104 7.53 -8.28 6.55
CA ALA A 104 7.33 -6.98 7.18
C ALA A 104 7.81 -5.88 6.25
N GLN A 105 7.12 -4.74 6.24
CA GLN A 105 7.41 -3.64 5.31
C GLN A 105 7.21 -2.28 5.96
N VAL A 106 7.97 -1.30 5.43
CA VAL A 106 7.77 0.12 5.70
C VAL A 106 7.85 0.85 4.37
N LEU A 107 6.76 1.49 3.98
CA LEU A 107 6.62 2.17 2.70
C LEU A 107 6.27 3.64 2.94
N ALA A 108 6.82 4.54 2.14
CA ALA A 108 6.50 5.96 2.15
C ALA A 108 6.11 6.41 0.73
N GLY A 109 5.28 7.44 0.63
CA GLY A 109 4.83 7.95 -0.65
C GLY A 109 3.75 8.99 -0.53
N SER A 110 2.80 8.99 -1.46
CA SER A 110 1.69 9.93 -1.53
C SER A 110 0.34 9.25 -1.35
N ALA A 111 -0.59 9.99 -0.76
CA ALA A 111 -2.01 9.66 -0.70
C ALA A 111 -2.80 10.77 -1.38
N ASN A 112 -3.68 10.41 -2.29
CA ASN A 112 -4.55 11.31 -3.01
C ASN A 112 -5.99 10.94 -2.69
N GLY A 113 -6.72 11.89 -2.11
CA GLY A 113 -8.16 11.77 -1.83
C GLY A 113 -8.98 12.48 -2.90
N PHE A 114 -10.06 11.85 -3.36
CA PHE A 114 -11.00 12.38 -4.35
C PHE A 114 -12.44 12.17 -3.86
N ASN A 115 -13.37 12.87 -4.50
CA ASN A 115 -14.82 12.74 -4.24
C ASN A 115 -15.20 12.92 -2.75
N GLY A 116 -14.34 13.59 -1.99
CA GLY A 116 -14.54 13.89 -0.57
C GLY A 116 -14.73 15.38 -0.34
N VAL A 117 -14.95 15.75 0.92
CA VAL A 117 -14.96 17.15 1.36
C VAL A 117 -13.74 17.39 2.24
N PHE A 118 -12.73 18.06 1.68
CA PHE A 118 -11.49 18.37 2.39
C PHE A 118 -11.49 19.85 2.82
N PRO A 119 -11.44 20.14 4.13
CA PRO A 119 -11.41 21.51 4.59
C PRO A 119 -10.15 22.26 4.14
N ALA A 120 -10.33 23.47 3.59
CA ALA A 120 -9.24 24.37 3.22
C ALA A 120 -9.58 25.81 3.62
N PRO A 121 -8.59 26.71 3.78
CA PRO A 121 -8.83 28.13 4.10
C PRO A 121 -9.71 28.86 3.08
N SER A 122 -9.71 28.40 1.83
CA SER A 122 -10.48 28.96 0.71
C SER A 122 -11.86 28.32 0.55
N GLY A 123 -12.25 27.38 1.43
CA GLY A 123 -13.49 26.59 1.32
C GLY A 123 -13.19 25.09 1.26
N ALA A 124 -14.20 24.29 0.89
CA ALA A 124 -14.04 22.84 0.72
C ALA A 124 -13.40 22.51 -0.63
N LEU A 125 -12.48 21.55 -0.64
CA LEU A 125 -11.87 21.01 -1.85
C LEU A 125 -12.40 19.59 -2.11
N ASP A 126 -12.60 19.24 -3.37
CA ASP A 126 -13.05 17.91 -3.80
C ASP A 126 -11.88 16.91 -3.89
N SER A 127 -10.65 17.39 -3.91
CA SER A 127 -9.45 16.56 -3.98
C SER A 127 -8.31 17.15 -3.15
N CYS A 128 -7.48 16.28 -2.60
CA CYS A 128 -6.32 16.68 -1.82
C CYS A 128 -5.23 15.61 -1.90
N SER A 129 -3.98 16.05 -1.84
CA SER A 129 -2.80 15.16 -1.81
C SER A 129 -2.02 15.36 -0.52
N SER A 130 -1.47 14.28 0.03
CA SER A 130 -0.65 14.33 1.24
C SER A 130 0.44 13.27 1.24
N LEU A 131 1.36 13.38 2.20
CA LEU A 131 2.32 12.32 2.50
C LEU A 131 1.58 11.09 3.05
N ALA A 132 2.03 9.91 2.63
CA ALA A 132 1.59 8.61 3.14
C ALA A 132 2.77 7.85 3.74
N LEU A 133 2.57 7.30 4.93
CA LEU A 133 3.47 6.33 5.55
C LEU A 133 2.67 5.07 5.84
N LYS A 134 3.15 3.93 5.31
CA LYS A 134 2.52 2.62 5.49
C LYS A 134 3.51 1.68 6.14
N MET A 135 3.10 0.99 7.21
CA MET A 135 3.91 -0.04 7.83
C MET A 135 3.05 -1.24 8.22
N GLY A 136 3.60 -2.42 8.09
CA GLY A 136 2.88 -3.64 8.41
C GLY A 136 3.56 -4.88 7.90
N GLY A 137 2.78 -5.94 7.69
CA GLY A 137 3.29 -7.20 7.21
C GLY A 137 2.16 -8.20 6.92
N GLY A 138 2.56 -9.42 6.63
CA GLY A 138 1.61 -10.46 6.29
C GLY A 138 2.27 -11.81 6.09
N MET A 139 1.49 -12.73 5.52
CA MET A 139 1.90 -14.10 5.26
C MET A 139 1.49 -14.53 3.86
N ASN A 140 2.46 -15.03 3.12
CA ASN A 140 2.27 -15.69 1.83
C ASN A 140 2.40 -17.22 2.01
N ILE A 141 1.51 -18.00 1.39
CA ILE A 141 1.54 -19.47 1.37
C ILE A 141 1.83 -19.91 -0.06
N ALA A 142 2.93 -20.61 -0.29
CA ALA A 142 3.30 -21.10 -1.60
C ALA A 142 2.31 -22.19 -2.05
N LEU A 143 1.60 -21.94 -3.14
CA LEU A 143 0.74 -22.90 -3.82
C LEU A 143 1.52 -23.66 -4.89
N SER A 144 2.42 -22.98 -5.57
CA SER A 144 3.35 -23.56 -6.57
C SER A 144 4.67 -22.79 -6.57
N HIS A 145 5.60 -23.17 -7.44
CA HIS A 145 6.86 -22.43 -7.61
C HIS A 145 6.66 -20.97 -8.08
N ARG A 146 5.55 -20.69 -8.80
CA ARG A 146 5.27 -19.37 -9.38
C ARG A 146 4.11 -18.63 -8.69
N ILE A 147 3.28 -19.32 -7.94
CA ILE A 147 2.06 -18.73 -7.36
C ILE A 147 2.05 -18.95 -5.86
N ALA A 148 1.80 -17.87 -5.12
CA ALA A 148 1.53 -17.94 -3.69
C ALA A 148 0.20 -17.23 -3.37
N LEU A 149 -0.50 -17.72 -2.35
CA LEU A 149 -1.64 -17.05 -1.74
C LEU A 149 -1.12 -16.10 -0.67
N ARG A 150 -1.45 -14.81 -0.75
CA ARG A 150 -1.34 -13.90 0.39
C ARG A 150 -2.49 -14.17 1.32
N ALA A 151 -2.26 -15.00 2.34
CA ALA A 151 -3.30 -15.46 3.25
C ALA A 151 -3.89 -14.30 4.06
N PHE A 152 -3.02 -13.40 4.51
CA PHE A 152 -3.40 -12.14 5.13
C PHE A 152 -2.30 -11.09 4.99
N GLN A 153 -2.71 -9.83 5.04
CA GLN A 153 -1.84 -8.66 5.13
C GLN A 153 -2.51 -7.67 6.08
N ALA A 154 -1.76 -7.10 7.00
CA ALA A 154 -2.22 -6.06 7.89
C ALA A 154 -1.23 -4.89 7.84
N ASN A 155 -1.72 -3.70 7.46
CA ASN A 155 -0.92 -2.49 7.38
C ASN A 155 -1.59 -1.36 8.15
N TRP A 156 -0.80 -0.58 8.84
CA TRP A 156 -1.16 0.74 9.34
C TRP A 156 -0.75 1.78 8.31
N LEU A 157 -1.70 2.60 7.87
CA LEU A 157 -1.50 3.69 6.93
C LEU A 157 -1.76 5.02 7.64
N ARG A 158 -0.74 5.86 7.71
CA ARG A 158 -0.85 7.24 8.18
C ARG A 158 -0.80 8.19 6.99
N THR A 159 -1.79 9.08 6.90
CA THR A 159 -1.86 10.15 5.90
C THR A 159 -2.02 11.50 6.57
N GLN A 160 -1.72 12.58 5.85
CA GLN A 160 -1.84 13.95 6.32
C GLN A 160 -2.90 14.72 5.52
N LEU A 161 -3.97 14.04 5.09
CA LEU A 161 -5.07 14.69 4.40
C LEU A 161 -5.79 15.66 5.36
N PRO A 162 -6.25 16.84 4.91
CA PRO A 162 -6.97 17.79 5.73
C PRO A 162 -8.27 17.20 6.30
N ASN A 163 -8.51 17.34 7.60
CA ASN A 163 -9.69 16.84 8.29
C ASN A 163 -10.30 17.85 9.29
N ALA A 164 -9.95 19.13 9.16
CA ALA A 164 -10.39 20.23 10.03
C ALA A 164 -9.97 20.09 11.52
N THR A 165 -9.23 19.08 11.91
CA THR A 165 -8.85 18.84 13.32
C THR A 165 -7.33 18.74 13.46
N THR A 166 -6.75 17.61 13.12
CA THR A 166 -5.32 17.32 13.30
C THR A 166 -4.57 17.21 11.98
N ASN A 167 -5.28 17.10 10.86
CA ASN A 167 -4.73 16.79 9.54
C ASN A 167 -3.88 15.49 9.54
N VAL A 168 -4.20 14.57 10.44
CA VAL A 168 -3.56 13.26 10.54
C VAL A 168 -4.64 12.20 10.59
N GLN A 169 -4.52 11.22 9.71
CA GLN A 169 -5.43 10.08 9.64
C GLN A 169 -4.64 8.79 9.81
N ASN A 170 -5.15 7.91 10.65
CA ASN A 170 -4.60 6.59 10.88
C ASN A 170 -5.61 5.55 10.41
N ASN A 171 -5.23 4.75 9.44
CA ASN A 171 -6.10 3.76 8.82
C ASN A 171 -5.49 2.37 9.02
N LEU A 172 -6.33 1.38 9.32
CA LEU A 172 -5.95 -0.03 9.34
C LEU A 172 -6.41 -0.66 8.02
N ILE A 173 -5.46 -1.26 7.30
CA ILE A 173 -5.71 -1.98 6.04
C ILE A 173 -5.54 -3.46 6.30
N LEU A 174 -6.57 -4.24 6.01
CA LEU A 174 -6.53 -5.69 6.02
C LEU A 174 -6.71 -6.19 4.60
N GLY A 175 -5.90 -7.16 4.18
CA GLY A 175 -5.93 -7.63 2.79
C GLY A 175 -5.63 -9.12 2.64
N THR A 176 -6.07 -9.65 1.51
CA THR A 176 -5.77 -11.00 1.01
C THR A 176 -5.63 -10.96 -0.50
N GLY A 177 -4.87 -11.88 -1.10
CA GLY A 177 -4.63 -11.81 -2.53
C GLY A 177 -3.74 -12.92 -3.09
N LEU A 178 -3.21 -12.68 -4.27
CA LEU A 178 -2.33 -13.59 -4.98
C LEU A 178 -0.98 -12.93 -5.26
N VAL A 179 0.07 -13.72 -5.21
CA VAL A 179 1.45 -13.34 -5.52
C VAL A 179 1.94 -14.20 -6.68
N LEU A 180 2.40 -13.55 -7.73
CA LEU A 180 3.04 -14.18 -8.88
C LEU A 180 4.56 -13.95 -8.78
N ARG A 181 5.33 -15.03 -8.79
CA ARG A 181 6.80 -15.03 -8.80
C ARG A 181 7.29 -15.15 -10.24
N LEU A 182 8.03 -14.16 -10.66
CA LEU A 182 8.64 -14.14 -11.98
C LEU A 182 10.02 -14.80 -11.94
N PRO A 183 10.41 -15.50 -13.03
CA PRO A 183 11.70 -16.16 -13.08
C PRO A 183 12.88 -15.20 -13.05
#